data_8f5bcc5b8544048da0c9321723a9f079
#
_entry.id   8f5bcc5b8544048da0c9321723a9f079
#
_cell.length_a   1.000
_cell.length_b   1.000
_cell.length_c   1.000
_cell.angle_alpha   90.00
_cell.angle_beta   90.00
_cell.angle_gamma   90.00
#
_symmetry.space_group_name_H-M   'P 1'
#
loop_
_entity.id
_entity.type
_entity.pdbx_description
1 polymer ?
#
loop_
_entity_poly.entity_id
_entity_poly.type
_entity_poly.pdbx_seq_one_letter_code
_entity_poly.pdbx_strand_id
1 'polypeptide(L)'
;MIQVNGLVTHVQELPPVAADPAAGGVAAAADAGPGGEPGAGPAVGPAAESPAGRPVAVLVHGIGPDSLASWYLSLAHPLADAGFRVIMYDLRGHGRTERPPAGYRLDDLVDDLAALLERLGVDAPVHLLGNSLGGSIAFGYAARHPDRVASLVAVESAPATAQWLARVGRQLERAAQPDGDGEPPALTTRGGERGARYAAAVRRLVATTTAGRDLPASTPADPAALRAITCPVLGIFGSDSSAADLAPALVGLLPQTELVVVPGHRHAVLVTARDQVRRQVLPWLARQLADTGQPALRG
;
A
#
# COMPACT_ATOMS: atom_id res chain seq x y z
N MET A 1 -15.41 -4.87 7.84
CA MET A 1 -15.56 -3.49 8.35
C MET A 1 -15.24 -3.50 9.82
N ILE A 2 -14.34 -2.65 10.30
CA ILE A 2 -13.97 -2.51 11.71
C ILE A 2 -13.91 -1.03 12.11
N GLN A 3 -14.05 -0.73 13.40
CA GLN A 3 -13.85 0.63 13.91
C GLN A 3 -12.36 0.88 14.14
N VAL A 4 -11.83 1.91 13.48
CA VAL A 4 -10.44 2.34 13.58
C VAL A 4 -10.43 3.86 13.71
N ASN A 5 -9.83 4.39 14.76
CA ASN A 5 -9.70 5.83 14.99
C ASN A 5 -11.01 6.62 14.78
N GLY A 6 -12.12 6.06 15.25
CA GLY A 6 -13.46 6.66 15.13
C GLY A 6 -14.15 6.50 13.77
N LEU A 7 -13.54 5.79 12.82
CA LEU A 7 -14.07 5.56 11.47
C LEU A 7 -14.44 4.09 11.25
N VAL A 8 -15.51 3.84 10.50
CA VAL A 8 -15.80 2.51 9.96
C VAL A 8 -14.88 2.26 8.77
N THR A 9 -13.86 1.44 8.99
CA THR A 9 -12.79 1.16 8.02
C THR A 9 -13.01 -0.20 7.36
N HIS A 10 -12.89 -0.23 6.04
CA HIS A 10 -12.89 -1.47 5.27
C HIS A 10 -11.50 -2.09 5.29
N VAL A 11 -11.41 -3.29 5.83
CA VAL A 11 -10.18 -4.07 5.95
C VAL A 11 -10.39 -5.44 5.34
N GLN A 12 -9.38 -5.93 4.65
CA GLN A 12 -9.28 -7.32 4.22
C GLN A 12 -7.96 -7.93 4.69
N GLU A 13 -8.05 -9.13 5.19
CA GLU A 13 -6.90 -9.93 5.58
C GLU A 13 -6.86 -11.21 4.75
N LEU A 14 -5.67 -11.56 4.28
CA LEU A 14 -5.39 -12.87 3.75
C LEU A 14 -4.49 -13.60 4.75
N PRO A 15 -4.95 -14.74 5.27
CA PRO A 15 -4.10 -15.57 6.12
C PRO A 15 -2.94 -16.12 5.28
N PRO A 16 -1.79 -16.40 5.90
CA PRO A 16 -0.72 -17.12 5.22
C PRO A 16 -1.24 -18.49 4.77
N VAL A 17 -0.93 -18.88 3.54
CA VAL A 17 -1.28 -20.23 3.07
C VAL A 17 -0.51 -21.24 3.91
N ALA A 18 -1.24 -22.17 4.56
CA ALA A 18 -0.64 -23.22 5.38
C ALA A 18 0.27 -24.11 4.51
N ALA A 19 1.36 -24.62 5.11
CA ALA A 19 2.12 -25.66 4.46
C ALA A 19 1.19 -26.86 4.29
N ASP A 20 1.03 -27.35 3.07
CA ASP A 20 0.46 -28.67 2.86
C ASP A 20 1.51 -29.70 3.36
N PRO A 21 1.23 -30.44 4.45
CA PRO A 21 2.16 -31.47 4.92
C PRO A 21 2.25 -32.66 3.95
N ALA A 22 1.42 -32.67 2.86
CA ALA A 22 1.28 -33.81 1.95
C ALA A 22 1.93 -33.59 0.56
N ALA A 23 2.71 -32.54 0.33
CA ALA A 23 3.39 -32.33 -0.97
C ALA A 23 4.52 -33.36 -1.26
N GLY A 24 4.53 -34.52 -0.58
CA GLY A 24 5.43 -35.66 -0.83
C GLY A 24 4.75 -36.92 -1.31
N GLY A 25 3.44 -36.93 -1.61
CA GLY A 25 2.71 -38.13 -2.01
C GLY A 25 1.77 -37.89 -3.19
N VAL A 26 2.10 -38.46 -4.34
CA VAL A 26 1.21 -38.53 -5.49
C VAL A 26 0.06 -39.49 -5.13
N ALA A 27 -1.16 -38.97 -4.92
CA ALA A 27 -2.35 -39.76 -4.80
C ALA A 27 -3.36 -39.39 -5.90
N ALA A 28 -3.84 -40.41 -6.56
CA ALA A 28 -4.69 -40.38 -7.73
C ALA A 28 -6.06 -39.72 -7.49
N ALA A 29 -6.57 -39.07 -8.53
CA ALA A 29 -7.89 -38.47 -8.59
C ALA A 29 -9.01 -39.52 -8.39
N ALA A 30 -9.99 -39.17 -7.55
CA ALA A 30 -11.31 -39.81 -7.55
C ALA A 30 -12.35 -38.72 -7.85
N ASP A 31 -13.13 -39.07 -8.88
CA ASP A 31 -14.24 -38.38 -9.52
C ASP A 31 -15.40 -38.11 -8.51
N ALA A 32 -15.91 -36.90 -8.44
CA ALA A 32 -17.20 -36.61 -7.81
C ALA A 32 -17.92 -35.48 -8.56
N GLY A 33 -19.07 -35.80 -9.08
CA GLY A 33 -19.92 -35.05 -9.98
C GLY A 33 -20.57 -33.76 -9.41
N PRO A 34 -21.35 -33.04 -10.27
CA PRO A 34 -21.77 -31.66 -10.03
C PRO A 34 -23.12 -31.58 -9.30
N GLY A 35 -23.23 -30.66 -8.35
CA GLY A 35 -24.50 -30.30 -7.73
C GLY A 35 -24.34 -29.53 -6.44
N GLY A 36 -24.55 -28.21 -6.46
CA GLY A 36 -24.61 -27.37 -5.25
C GLY A 36 -24.84 -25.91 -5.59
N GLU A 37 -25.98 -25.38 -5.14
CA GLU A 37 -26.50 -24.03 -5.33
C GLU A 37 -25.58 -22.92 -4.79
N PRO A 38 -25.75 -21.64 -5.25
CA PRO A 38 -24.90 -20.53 -4.82
C PRO A 38 -25.27 -20.08 -3.39
N GLY A 39 -24.49 -20.51 -2.42
CA GLY A 39 -24.60 -20.09 -1.04
C GLY A 39 -24.00 -18.71 -0.80
N ALA A 40 -24.62 -17.96 0.10
CA ALA A 40 -24.21 -16.65 0.59
C ALA A 40 -22.72 -16.60 0.97
N GLY A 41 -22.06 -15.49 0.63
CA GLY A 41 -20.64 -15.28 0.92
C GLY A 41 -20.32 -15.42 2.42
N PRO A 42 -19.10 -15.84 2.76
CA PRO A 42 -18.74 -16.15 4.13
C PRO A 42 -18.84 -14.92 5.03
N ALA A 43 -19.62 -15.05 6.10
CA ALA A 43 -19.63 -14.12 7.22
C ALA A 43 -18.22 -14.04 7.81
N VAL A 44 -17.72 -12.82 8.05
CA VAL A 44 -16.46 -12.59 8.76
C VAL A 44 -16.64 -13.14 10.19
N GLY A 45 -16.12 -14.33 10.43
CA GLY A 45 -15.98 -14.89 11.76
C GLY A 45 -14.96 -14.09 12.59
N PRO A 46 -14.92 -14.27 13.92
CA PRO A 46 -13.92 -13.62 14.77
C PRO A 46 -12.52 -13.94 14.23
N ALA A 47 -11.67 -12.90 14.23
CA ALA A 47 -10.28 -12.97 13.73
C ALA A 47 -9.60 -14.24 14.29
N ALA A 48 -9.25 -15.16 13.40
CA ALA A 48 -8.44 -16.31 13.78
C ALA A 48 -7.13 -15.77 14.37
N GLU A 49 -6.79 -16.22 15.58
CA GLU A 49 -5.53 -15.88 16.22
C GLU A 49 -4.40 -16.16 15.22
N SER A 50 -3.60 -15.12 14.92
CA SER A 50 -2.43 -15.28 14.06
C SER A 50 -1.52 -16.33 14.69
N PRO A 51 -1.13 -17.38 13.98
CA PRO A 51 -0.14 -18.30 14.51
C PRO A 51 1.12 -17.51 14.84
N ALA A 52 1.52 -17.55 16.10
CA ALA A 52 2.66 -16.81 16.63
C ALA A 52 3.89 -17.00 15.72
N GLY A 53 4.49 -15.89 15.27
CA GLY A 53 5.75 -15.90 14.53
C GLY A 53 5.66 -15.75 13.02
N ARG A 54 4.49 -15.52 12.42
CA ARG A 54 4.39 -15.28 10.97
C ARG A 54 4.61 -13.80 10.63
N PRO A 55 5.38 -13.49 9.54
CA PRO A 55 5.59 -12.11 9.11
C PRO A 55 4.27 -11.47 8.64
N VAL A 56 4.09 -10.19 8.97
CA VAL A 56 2.90 -9.41 8.59
C VAL A 56 3.28 -8.43 7.50
N ALA A 57 2.57 -8.46 6.37
CA ALA A 57 2.65 -7.46 5.31
C ALA A 57 1.42 -6.55 5.33
N VAL A 58 1.63 -5.24 5.41
CA VAL A 58 0.56 -4.24 5.40
C VAL A 58 0.64 -3.43 4.12
N LEU A 59 -0.43 -3.45 3.32
CA LEU A 59 -0.47 -2.87 1.98
C LEU A 59 -1.34 -1.61 1.99
N VAL A 60 -0.71 -0.47 1.68
CA VAL A 60 -1.33 0.86 1.75
C VAL A 60 -1.45 1.45 0.35
N HIS A 61 -2.67 1.71 -0.11
CA HIS A 61 -2.96 2.19 -1.46
C HIS A 61 -2.77 3.71 -1.62
N GLY A 62 -2.87 4.20 -2.85
CA GLY A 62 -2.71 5.61 -3.21
C GLY A 62 -3.99 6.44 -3.11
N ILE A 63 -3.91 7.69 -3.57
CA ILE A 63 -5.05 8.62 -3.58
C ILE A 63 -5.91 8.49 -4.85
N GLY A 64 -7.15 8.92 -4.79
CA GLY A 64 -8.07 9.05 -5.92
C GLY A 64 -8.98 7.85 -6.11
N PRO A 65 -9.02 7.19 -7.27
CA PRO A 65 -9.83 6.00 -7.51
C PRO A 65 -9.19 4.73 -6.95
N ASP A 66 -8.04 4.85 -6.28
CA ASP A 66 -7.32 3.73 -5.69
C ASP A 66 -8.04 3.19 -4.43
N SER A 67 -7.80 1.96 -4.12
CA SER A 67 -8.35 1.24 -2.97
C SER A 67 -7.49 0.01 -2.67
N LEU A 68 -7.81 -0.73 -1.64
CA LEU A 68 -7.14 -2.00 -1.35
C LEU A 68 -7.16 -2.97 -2.56
N ALA A 69 -8.08 -2.78 -3.52
CA ALA A 69 -8.20 -3.65 -4.69
C ALA A 69 -6.96 -3.61 -5.59
N SER A 70 -6.21 -2.51 -5.66
CA SER A 70 -4.96 -2.45 -6.44
C SER A 70 -3.92 -3.43 -5.90
N TRP A 71 -3.83 -3.58 -4.60
CA TRP A 71 -2.98 -4.54 -3.94
C TRP A 71 -3.54 -5.96 -4.01
N TYR A 72 -4.85 -6.12 -3.80
CA TYR A 72 -5.53 -7.40 -3.88
C TYR A 72 -5.29 -8.08 -5.24
N LEU A 73 -5.38 -7.31 -6.33
CA LEU A 73 -5.21 -7.79 -7.71
C LEU A 73 -3.75 -7.89 -8.16
N SER A 74 -2.78 -7.46 -7.34
CA SER A 74 -1.36 -7.47 -7.72
C SER A 74 -0.48 -8.35 -6.83
N LEU A 75 -0.34 -8.02 -5.55
CA LEU A 75 0.66 -8.62 -4.66
C LEU A 75 0.06 -9.39 -3.48
N ALA A 76 -1.21 -9.18 -3.12
CA ALA A 76 -1.75 -9.73 -1.87
C ALA A 76 -1.70 -11.26 -1.84
N HIS A 77 -2.20 -11.93 -2.88
CA HIS A 77 -2.16 -13.39 -2.95
C HIS A 77 -0.72 -13.94 -3.03
N PRO A 78 0.17 -13.43 -3.91
CA PRO A 78 1.57 -13.84 -3.91
C PRO A 78 2.28 -13.71 -2.56
N LEU A 79 1.96 -12.67 -1.76
CA LEU A 79 2.50 -12.51 -0.41
C LEU A 79 1.92 -13.53 0.57
N ALA A 80 0.61 -13.80 0.49
CA ALA A 80 -0.04 -14.83 1.32
C ALA A 80 0.50 -16.23 1.00
N ASP A 81 0.70 -16.53 -0.29
CA ASP A 81 1.31 -17.79 -0.76
C ASP A 81 2.75 -17.92 -0.26
N ALA A 82 3.49 -16.79 -0.19
CA ALA A 82 4.83 -16.74 0.37
C ALA A 82 4.87 -16.88 1.90
N GLY A 83 3.72 -16.89 2.59
CA GLY A 83 3.62 -17.14 4.02
C GLY A 83 3.37 -15.90 4.89
N PHE A 84 3.13 -14.72 4.31
CA PHE A 84 2.74 -13.53 5.05
C PHE A 84 1.27 -13.58 5.49
N ARG A 85 0.98 -13.06 6.69
CA ARG A 85 -0.33 -12.51 7.00
C ARG A 85 -0.43 -11.18 6.28
N VAL A 86 -1.34 -11.04 5.31
CA VAL A 86 -1.47 -9.83 4.50
C VAL A 86 -2.65 -9.01 4.98
N ILE A 87 -2.40 -7.74 5.33
CA ILE A 87 -3.42 -6.78 5.76
C ILE A 87 -3.53 -5.69 4.70
N MET A 88 -4.75 -5.45 4.23
CA MET A 88 -5.09 -4.38 3.31
C MET A 88 -6.27 -3.60 3.87
N TYR A 89 -6.29 -2.29 3.66
CA TYR A 89 -7.42 -1.46 4.07
C TYR A 89 -7.66 -0.32 3.08
N ASP A 90 -8.88 0.16 3.04
CA ASP A 90 -9.20 1.38 2.30
C ASP A 90 -8.93 2.59 3.20
N LEU A 91 -8.15 3.55 2.71
CA LEU A 91 -7.89 4.82 3.39
C LEU A 91 -9.20 5.59 3.62
N ARG A 92 -9.23 6.45 4.64
CA ARG A 92 -10.37 7.38 4.85
C ARG A 92 -10.75 8.08 3.55
N GLY A 93 -12.03 8.15 3.26
CA GLY A 93 -12.54 8.77 2.03
C GLY A 93 -12.38 7.95 0.75
N HIS A 94 -11.82 6.74 0.82
CA HIS A 94 -11.58 5.85 -0.31
C HIS A 94 -12.33 4.52 -0.17
N GLY A 95 -12.49 3.83 -1.28
CA GLY A 95 -13.09 2.52 -1.34
C GLY A 95 -14.42 2.45 -0.59
N ARG A 96 -14.50 1.56 0.41
CA ARG A 96 -15.66 1.32 1.27
C ARG A 96 -15.50 1.90 2.68
N THR A 97 -14.36 2.52 2.99
CA THR A 97 -14.13 3.22 4.26
C THR A 97 -14.94 4.52 4.30
N GLU A 98 -15.39 4.90 5.48
CA GLU A 98 -16.09 6.16 5.69
C GLU A 98 -15.32 7.36 5.13
N ARG A 99 -16.09 8.36 4.69
CA ARG A 99 -15.57 9.61 4.17
C ARG A 99 -15.91 10.76 5.13
N PRO A 100 -15.10 10.96 6.18
CA PRO A 100 -15.30 12.09 7.07
C PRO A 100 -15.07 13.39 6.31
N PRO A 101 -15.76 14.49 6.70
CA PRO A 101 -15.62 15.78 6.01
C PRO A 101 -14.23 16.41 6.20
N ALA A 102 -13.49 16.05 7.24
CA ALA A 102 -12.20 16.63 7.61
C ALA A 102 -11.23 15.56 8.16
N GLY A 103 -9.98 15.98 8.42
CA GLY A 103 -8.95 15.09 8.97
C GLY A 103 -8.19 14.35 7.88
N TYR A 104 -7.67 15.06 6.88
CA TYR A 104 -6.91 14.47 5.77
C TYR A 104 -5.46 14.94 5.75
N ARG A 105 -4.90 15.39 6.87
CA ARG A 105 -3.46 15.58 6.97
C ARG A 105 -2.75 14.24 6.91
N LEU A 106 -1.51 14.23 6.48
CA LEU A 106 -0.73 12.99 6.47
C LEU A 106 -0.68 12.35 7.86
N ASP A 107 -0.60 13.18 8.89
CA ASP A 107 -0.60 12.72 10.29
C ASP A 107 -1.87 11.94 10.64
N ASP A 108 -3.05 12.41 10.21
CA ASP A 108 -4.31 11.68 10.41
C ASP A 108 -4.30 10.30 9.75
N LEU A 109 -3.68 10.18 8.55
CA LEU A 109 -3.58 8.93 7.82
C LEU A 109 -2.57 7.97 8.46
N VAL A 110 -1.50 8.49 9.05
CA VAL A 110 -0.53 7.71 9.82
C VAL A 110 -1.15 7.22 11.13
N ASP A 111 -1.94 8.06 11.79
CA ASP A 111 -2.67 7.70 13.02
C ASP A 111 -3.72 6.61 12.74
N ASP A 112 -4.38 6.64 11.59
CA ASP A 112 -5.28 5.56 11.15
C ASP A 112 -4.55 4.23 10.97
N LEU A 113 -3.35 4.25 10.37
CA LEU A 113 -2.54 3.05 10.23
C LEU A 113 -2.09 2.50 11.59
N ALA A 114 -1.67 3.38 12.50
CA ALA A 114 -1.27 2.98 13.86
C ALA A 114 -2.44 2.34 14.62
N ALA A 115 -3.60 3.00 14.62
CA ALA A 115 -4.82 2.51 15.27
C ALA A 115 -5.35 1.20 14.62
N LEU A 116 -5.17 1.03 13.30
CA LEU A 116 -5.50 -0.21 12.61
C LEU A 116 -4.65 -1.37 13.12
N LEU A 117 -3.34 -1.20 13.20
CA LEU A 117 -2.42 -2.24 13.67
C LEU A 117 -2.69 -2.61 15.12
N GLU A 118 -2.91 -1.61 15.98
CA GLU A 118 -3.30 -1.83 17.38
C GLU A 118 -4.62 -2.61 17.47
N ARG A 119 -5.65 -2.20 16.70
CA ARG A 119 -6.97 -2.85 16.69
C ARG A 119 -6.93 -4.29 16.20
N LEU A 120 -5.97 -4.63 15.33
CA LEU A 120 -5.77 -5.98 14.80
C LEU A 120 -4.79 -6.83 15.64
N GLY A 121 -4.32 -6.30 16.78
CA GLY A 121 -3.37 -6.99 17.66
C GLY A 121 -2.03 -7.29 16.96
N VAL A 122 -1.56 -6.38 16.11
CA VAL A 122 -0.28 -6.54 15.40
C VAL A 122 0.81 -5.86 16.23
N ASP A 123 1.48 -6.62 17.08
CA ASP A 123 2.54 -6.12 17.98
C ASP A 123 3.96 -6.27 17.43
N ALA A 124 4.19 -7.26 16.58
CA ALA A 124 5.48 -7.48 15.92
C ALA A 124 5.75 -6.42 14.83
N PRO A 125 7.04 -6.16 14.51
CA PRO A 125 7.39 -5.30 13.38
C PRO A 125 6.80 -5.81 12.06
N VAL A 126 6.27 -4.90 11.24
CA VAL A 126 5.57 -5.20 10.00
C VAL A 126 6.40 -4.86 8.76
N HIS A 127 6.13 -5.55 7.66
CA HIS A 127 6.61 -5.16 6.34
C HIS A 127 5.56 -4.23 5.71
N LEU A 128 5.91 -2.94 5.53
CA LEU A 128 5.02 -1.95 4.93
C LEU A 128 5.23 -1.86 3.42
N LEU A 129 4.16 -1.99 2.66
CA LEU A 129 4.19 -1.80 1.21
C LEU A 129 3.21 -0.67 0.85
N GLY A 130 3.73 0.44 0.36
CA GLY A 130 2.92 1.62 0.06
C GLY A 130 3.01 2.05 -1.40
N ASN A 131 1.85 2.35 -2.01
CA ASN A 131 1.76 2.90 -3.36
C ASN A 131 1.44 4.39 -3.29
N SER A 132 2.23 5.24 -3.96
CA SER A 132 1.99 6.68 -4.06
C SER A 132 1.78 7.30 -2.66
N LEU A 133 0.63 7.90 -2.36
CA LEU A 133 0.30 8.43 -1.02
C LEU A 133 0.50 7.37 0.07
N GLY A 134 0.15 6.11 -0.20
CA GLY A 134 0.33 5.01 0.75
C GLY A 134 1.80 4.80 1.16
N GLY A 135 2.74 5.01 0.26
CA GLY A 135 4.16 4.97 0.59
C GLY A 135 4.59 6.12 1.50
N SER A 136 4.05 7.33 1.28
CA SER A 136 4.33 8.47 2.16
C SER A 136 3.73 8.26 3.57
N ILE A 137 2.57 7.60 3.67
CA ILE A 137 2.00 7.16 4.95
C ILE A 137 2.94 6.13 5.62
N ALA A 138 3.43 5.15 4.87
CA ALA A 138 4.36 4.15 5.38
C ALA A 138 5.67 4.77 5.90
N PHE A 139 6.25 5.74 5.19
CA PHE A 139 7.40 6.50 5.68
C PHE A 139 7.07 7.30 6.94
N GLY A 140 5.91 7.95 6.99
CA GLY A 140 5.44 8.68 8.16
C GLY A 140 5.30 7.77 9.39
N TYR A 141 4.74 6.58 9.20
CA TYR A 141 4.63 5.58 10.26
C TYR A 141 6.00 5.08 10.71
N ALA A 142 6.90 4.74 9.78
CA ALA A 142 8.26 4.28 10.10
C ALA A 142 9.09 5.34 10.83
N ALA A 143 8.92 6.61 10.48
CA ALA A 143 9.60 7.72 11.17
C ALA A 143 9.13 7.91 12.62
N ARG A 144 7.86 7.61 12.92
CA ARG A 144 7.30 7.68 14.27
C ARG A 144 7.51 6.41 15.09
N HIS A 145 7.58 5.26 14.43
CA HIS A 145 7.63 3.94 15.04
C HIS A 145 8.70 3.07 14.37
N PRO A 146 10.00 3.48 14.40
CA PRO A 146 11.06 2.79 13.67
C PRO A 146 11.20 1.32 14.07
N ASP A 147 11.01 1.00 15.35
CA ASP A 147 11.09 -0.37 15.87
C ASP A 147 9.88 -1.25 15.47
N ARG A 148 8.84 -0.68 14.90
CA ARG A 148 7.62 -1.36 14.46
C ARG A 148 7.63 -1.70 12.96
N VAL A 149 8.71 -1.39 12.24
CA VAL A 149 8.82 -1.62 10.80
C VAL A 149 10.03 -2.49 10.49
N ALA A 150 9.77 -3.70 10.00
CA ALA A 150 10.81 -4.66 9.60
C ALA A 150 11.42 -4.31 8.24
N SER A 151 10.60 -3.83 7.30
CA SER A 151 11.05 -3.34 5.99
C SER A 151 9.99 -2.47 5.34
N LEU A 152 10.39 -1.65 4.34
CA LEU A 152 9.50 -0.74 3.63
C LEU A 152 9.67 -0.87 2.11
N VAL A 153 8.58 -1.09 1.39
CA VAL A 153 8.52 -1.04 -0.07
C VAL A 153 7.69 0.16 -0.49
N ALA A 154 8.31 1.10 -1.21
CA ALA A 154 7.67 2.30 -1.73
C ALA A 154 7.55 2.21 -3.26
N VAL A 155 6.32 2.04 -3.76
CA VAL A 155 6.05 2.04 -5.20
C VAL A 155 5.59 3.44 -5.59
N GLU A 156 6.34 4.10 -6.51
CA GLU A 156 6.00 5.44 -6.98
C GLU A 156 5.87 6.48 -5.86
N SER A 157 6.68 6.37 -4.83
CA SER A 157 6.52 7.15 -3.62
C SER A 157 7.85 7.53 -2.96
N ALA A 158 7.78 8.54 -2.11
CA ALA A 158 8.88 9.02 -1.27
C ALA A 158 8.32 9.59 0.04
N PRO A 159 9.19 9.87 1.04
CA PRO A 159 8.78 10.58 2.25
C PRO A 159 8.13 11.94 1.93
N ALA A 160 7.16 12.35 2.75
CA ALA A 160 6.42 13.59 2.58
C ALA A 160 7.27 14.83 2.92
N THR A 161 8.29 15.09 2.12
CA THR A 161 9.08 16.34 2.17
C THR A 161 8.23 17.54 1.74
N ALA A 162 8.71 18.77 2.02
CA ALA A 162 8.04 19.98 1.54
C ALA A 162 7.85 19.98 0.01
N GLN A 163 8.83 19.47 -0.74
CA GLN A 163 8.74 19.32 -2.20
C GLN A 163 7.63 18.33 -2.62
N TRP A 164 7.52 17.20 -1.90
CA TRP A 164 6.47 16.22 -2.13
C TRP A 164 5.08 16.80 -1.86
N LEU A 165 4.89 17.48 -0.71
CA LEU A 165 3.62 18.11 -0.34
C LEU A 165 3.19 19.18 -1.35
N ALA A 166 4.12 20.04 -1.78
CA ALA A 166 3.86 21.03 -2.82
C ALA A 166 3.44 20.37 -4.16
N ARG A 167 4.04 19.22 -4.50
CA ARG A 167 3.68 18.46 -5.69
C ARG A 167 2.26 17.89 -5.59
N VAL A 168 1.93 17.26 -4.46
CA VAL A 168 0.57 16.73 -4.21
C VAL A 168 -0.46 17.85 -4.27
N GLY A 169 -0.19 19.02 -3.67
CA GLY A 169 -1.05 20.19 -3.75
C GLY A 169 -1.36 20.57 -5.19
N ARG A 170 -0.33 20.76 -6.02
CA ARG A 170 -0.53 21.07 -7.46
C ARG A 170 -1.32 19.99 -8.22
N GLN A 171 -1.14 18.73 -7.86
CA GLN A 171 -1.88 17.63 -8.49
C GLN A 171 -3.37 17.67 -8.13
N LEU A 172 -3.68 17.89 -6.86
CA LEU A 172 -5.05 18.00 -6.36
C LEU A 172 -5.76 19.23 -6.95
N GLU A 173 -5.08 20.38 -6.99
CA GLU A 173 -5.58 21.60 -7.60
C GLU A 173 -5.95 21.42 -9.08
N ARG A 174 -5.03 20.84 -9.87
CA ARG A 174 -5.28 20.52 -11.28
C ARG A 174 -6.47 19.57 -11.47
N ALA A 175 -6.53 18.52 -10.67
CA ALA A 175 -7.62 17.54 -10.76
C ALA A 175 -8.97 18.11 -10.30
N ALA A 176 -8.98 19.16 -9.48
CA ALA A 176 -10.19 19.84 -9.00
C ALA A 176 -10.81 20.77 -10.06
N GLN A 177 -10.03 21.24 -11.05
CA GLN A 177 -10.54 22.16 -12.09
C GLN A 177 -11.54 21.47 -13.02
N PRO A 178 -12.69 22.11 -13.37
CA PRO A 178 -13.72 21.52 -14.22
C PRO A 178 -13.24 21.20 -15.65
N ASP A 179 -12.44 22.10 -16.21
CA ASP A 179 -11.89 22.04 -17.57
C ASP A 179 -10.37 21.80 -17.56
N GLY A 180 -9.84 21.48 -16.39
CA GLY A 180 -8.44 21.10 -16.32
C GLY A 180 -8.24 20.03 -17.36
N ASP A 181 -7.34 20.31 -18.34
CA ASP A 181 -6.72 19.30 -19.18
C ASP A 181 -6.06 18.28 -18.27
N GLY A 182 -6.87 17.78 -17.31
CA GLY A 182 -6.46 16.88 -16.27
C GLY A 182 -5.68 15.76 -16.91
N GLU A 183 -4.51 16.15 -17.45
CA GLU A 183 -3.48 15.17 -17.63
C GLU A 183 -3.31 14.62 -16.21
N PRO A 184 -3.97 13.50 -15.93
CA PRO A 184 -3.84 12.89 -14.63
C PRO A 184 -2.35 12.75 -14.46
N PRO A 185 -1.77 13.03 -13.30
CA PRO A 185 -0.36 12.96 -13.08
C PRO A 185 0.10 11.62 -13.62
N ALA A 186 0.70 11.61 -14.81
CA ALA A 186 1.36 10.48 -15.46
C ALA A 186 0.74 9.05 -15.26
N LEU A 187 -0.49 8.96 -14.78
CA LEU A 187 -1.18 7.71 -14.43
C LEU A 187 -1.80 7.00 -15.61
N THR A 188 -1.92 7.70 -16.74
CA THR A 188 -2.58 7.11 -17.89
C THR A 188 -1.77 7.32 -19.16
N THR A 189 -1.74 6.29 -19.98
CA THR A 189 -1.56 6.44 -21.42
C THR A 189 -2.52 7.52 -21.89
N ARG A 190 -1.99 8.61 -22.45
CA ARG A 190 -2.70 9.77 -23.07
C ARG A 190 -4.22 9.62 -23.12
N GLY A 191 -4.95 10.43 -22.33
CA GLY A 191 -6.34 10.81 -22.59
C GLY A 191 -7.39 9.68 -22.62
N GLY A 192 -7.24 8.61 -21.81
CA GLY A 192 -8.21 7.52 -21.79
C GLY A 192 -9.21 7.61 -20.63
N GLU A 193 -10.25 6.74 -20.63
CA GLU A 193 -11.28 6.61 -19.58
C GLU A 193 -10.71 6.52 -18.16
N ARG A 194 -9.53 5.93 -17.99
CA ARG A 194 -8.85 5.82 -16.68
C ARG A 194 -8.47 7.19 -16.12
N GLY A 195 -7.98 8.10 -16.98
CA GLY A 195 -7.66 9.47 -16.57
C GLY A 195 -8.87 10.25 -16.13
N ALA A 196 -9.96 10.13 -16.89
CA ALA A 196 -11.23 10.75 -16.55
C ALA A 196 -11.79 10.22 -15.21
N ARG A 197 -11.72 8.91 -14.98
CA ARG A 197 -12.13 8.29 -13.70
C ARG A 197 -11.26 8.77 -12.53
N TYR A 198 -9.95 8.88 -12.72
CA TYR A 198 -9.05 9.43 -11.72
C TYR A 198 -9.43 10.87 -11.36
N ALA A 199 -9.51 11.75 -12.35
CA ALA A 199 -9.88 13.14 -12.13
C ALA A 199 -11.26 13.27 -11.46
N ALA A 200 -12.25 12.47 -11.86
CA ALA A 200 -13.57 12.47 -11.25
C ALA A 200 -13.53 12.02 -9.77
N ALA A 201 -12.76 11.00 -9.44
CA ALA A 201 -12.61 10.51 -8.07
C ALA A 201 -11.90 11.54 -7.17
N VAL A 202 -10.84 12.17 -7.68
CA VAL A 202 -10.12 13.24 -6.95
C VAL A 202 -11.02 14.45 -6.77
N ARG A 203 -11.72 14.92 -7.83
CA ARG A 203 -12.69 16.01 -7.71
C ARG A 203 -13.75 15.73 -6.65
N ARG A 204 -14.31 14.53 -6.65
CA ARG A 204 -15.28 14.12 -5.63
C ARG A 204 -14.69 14.19 -4.23
N LEU A 205 -13.49 13.68 -4.03
CA LEU A 205 -12.80 13.70 -2.74
C LEU A 205 -12.59 15.14 -2.26
N VAL A 206 -12.01 15.98 -3.10
CA VAL A 206 -11.72 17.39 -2.81
C VAL A 206 -12.98 18.21 -2.57
N ALA A 207 -14.06 17.97 -3.37
CA ALA A 207 -15.32 18.69 -3.24
C ALA A 207 -16.14 18.32 -2.00
N THR A 208 -15.95 17.11 -1.48
CA THR A 208 -16.76 16.59 -0.35
C THR A 208 -16.00 16.52 0.97
N THR A 209 -14.70 16.84 0.97
CA THR A 209 -13.83 16.75 2.15
C THR A 209 -12.78 17.86 2.15
N THR A 210 -12.03 17.97 3.25
CA THR A 210 -10.90 18.89 3.36
C THR A 210 -9.59 18.36 2.74
N ALA A 211 -9.59 17.21 2.06
CA ALA A 211 -8.39 16.54 1.56
C ALA A 211 -7.52 17.45 0.65
N GLY A 212 -8.17 18.25 -0.22
CA GLY A 212 -7.46 19.19 -1.10
C GLY A 212 -6.68 20.28 -0.38
N ARG A 213 -7.11 20.64 0.82
CA ARG A 213 -6.44 21.62 1.70
C ARG A 213 -5.50 20.93 2.69
N ASP A 214 -5.95 19.86 3.34
CA ASP A 214 -5.28 19.26 4.48
C ASP A 214 -4.01 18.52 4.07
N LEU A 215 -4.03 17.75 2.96
CA LEU A 215 -2.86 17.02 2.48
C LEU A 215 -1.66 17.95 2.17
N PRO A 216 -1.82 19.01 1.35
CA PRO A 216 -0.72 19.93 1.08
C PRO A 216 -0.25 20.71 2.31
N ALA A 217 -1.16 20.92 3.27
CA ALA A 217 -0.87 21.64 4.54
C ALA A 217 -0.36 20.71 5.65
N SER A 218 -0.05 19.45 5.35
CA SER A 218 0.58 18.54 6.30
C SER A 218 1.96 19.02 6.68
N THR A 219 2.42 18.65 7.86
CA THR A 219 3.78 18.94 8.31
C THR A 219 4.77 18.12 7.47
N PRO A 220 5.77 18.76 6.85
CA PRO A 220 6.82 18.02 6.16
C PRO A 220 7.53 17.07 7.12
N ALA A 221 7.89 15.89 6.63
CA ALA A 221 8.64 14.92 7.41
C ALA A 221 9.97 15.52 7.89
N ASP A 222 10.24 15.38 9.18
CA ASP A 222 11.51 15.82 9.78
C ASP A 222 12.66 14.97 9.26
N PRO A 223 13.70 15.55 8.64
CA PRO A 223 14.87 14.82 8.17
C PRO A 223 15.57 14.00 9.27
N ALA A 224 15.53 14.44 10.53
CA ALA A 224 16.12 13.69 11.64
C ALA A 224 15.30 12.42 11.93
N ALA A 225 13.97 12.53 11.96
CA ALA A 225 13.07 11.40 12.13
C ALA A 225 13.16 10.40 10.95
N LEU A 226 13.34 10.92 9.72
CA LEU A 226 13.56 10.04 8.56
C LEU A 226 14.86 9.25 8.67
N ARG A 227 15.95 9.87 9.14
CA ARG A 227 17.23 9.16 9.36
C ARG A 227 17.17 8.13 10.48
N ALA A 228 16.17 8.19 11.35
CA ALA A 228 15.92 7.16 12.37
C ALA A 228 15.30 5.89 11.78
N ILE A 229 14.83 5.93 10.53
CA ILE A 229 14.38 4.73 9.80
C ILE A 229 15.61 3.91 9.44
N THR A 230 15.84 2.82 10.16
CA THR A 230 16.99 1.91 9.95
C THR A 230 16.62 0.66 9.16
N CYS A 231 15.33 0.37 9.02
CA CYS A 231 14.87 -0.80 8.27
C CYS A 231 15.26 -0.71 6.78
N PRO A 232 15.45 -1.84 6.10
CA PRO A 232 15.65 -1.88 4.66
C PRO A 232 14.51 -1.23 3.88
N VAL A 233 14.84 -0.51 2.80
CA VAL A 233 13.87 0.19 1.94
C VAL A 233 14.06 -0.23 0.49
N LEU A 234 12.96 -0.56 -0.20
CA LEU A 234 12.92 -0.78 -1.64
C LEU A 234 12.06 0.30 -2.30
N GLY A 235 12.66 1.12 -3.16
CA GLY A 235 11.98 2.10 -3.99
C GLY A 235 11.76 1.56 -5.41
N ILE A 236 10.52 1.59 -5.92
CA ILE A 236 10.19 1.13 -7.28
C ILE A 236 9.53 2.29 -8.04
N PHE A 237 10.12 2.67 -9.17
CA PHE A 237 9.64 3.78 -9.99
C PHE A 237 9.56 3.38 -11.47
N GLY A 238 8.55 3.88 -12.17
CA GLY A 238 8.52 3.79 -13.64
C GLY A 238 9.47 4.82 -14.27
N SER A 239 10.18 4.46 -15.34
CA SER A 239 11.12 5.36 -15.99
C SER A 239 10.48 6.64 -16.54
N ASP A 240 9.21 6.56 -16.94
CA ASP A 240 8.45 7.66 -17.53
C ASP A 240 7.53 8.34 -16.50
N SER A 241 7.70 7.96 -15.22
CA SER A 241 6.95 8.55 -14.12
C SER A 241 7.60 9.83 -13.64
N SER A 242 6.78 10.85 -13.46
CA SER A 242 7.25 12.06 -12.80
C SER A 242 7.62 11.83 -11.33
N ALA A 243 7.20 10.72 -10.70
CA ALA A 243 7.65 10.35 -9.37
C ALA A 243 9.11 9.87 -9.34
N ALA A 244 9.67 9.44 -10.47
CA ALA A 244 11.09 9.07 -10.57
C ALA A 244 12.03 10.21 -10.17
N ASP A 245 11.60 11.47 -10.33
CA ASP A 245 12.34 12.66 -9.87
C ASP A 245 12.54 12.69 -8.34
N LEU A 246 11.78 11.89 -7.59
CA LEU A 246 11.90 11.78 -6.13
C LEU A 246 12.95 10.76 -5.70
N ALA A 247 13.38 9.86 -6.58
CA ALA A 247 14.29 8.76 -6.24
C ALA A 247 15.67 9.25 -5.71
N PRO A 248 16.32 10.29 -6.29
CA PRO A 248 17.57 10.79 -5.73
C PRO A 248 17.43 11.36 -4.32
N ALA A 249 16.31 12.06 -4.05
CA ALA A 249 16.02 12.59 -2.72
C ALA A 249 15.76 11.48 -1.71
N LEU A 250 15.07 10.41 -2.12
CA LEU A 250 14.84 9.23 -1.29
C LEU A 250 16.17 8.59 -0.86
N VAL A 251 17.08 8.32 -1.80
CA VAL A 251 18.40 7.75 -1.48
C VAL A 251 19.25 8.69 -0.63
N GLY A 252 19.17 10.01 -0.89
CA GLY A 252 19.88 11.00 -0.09
C GLY A 252 19.39 11.07 1.37
N LEU A 253 18.12 10.76 1.64
CA LEU A 253 17.54 10.72 2.98
C LEU A 253 17.75 9.35 3.65
N LEU A 254 17.68 8.28 2.90
CA LEU A 254 17.72 6.88 3.34
C LEU A 254 18.73 6.10 2.49
N PRO A 255 20.03 6.16 2.84
CA PRO A 255 21.10 5.55 2.02
C PRO A 255 20.99 4.03 1.85
N GLN A 256 20.27 3.35 2.76
CA GLN A 256 19.99 1.90 2.68
C GLN A 256 18.92 1.55 1.64
N THR A 257 18.42 2.51 0.87
CA THR A 257 17.40 2.27 -0.15
C THR A 257 17.96 1.56 -1.37
N GLU A 258 17.41 0.40 -1.70
CA GLU A 258 17.56 -0.22 -3.02
C GLU A 258 16.56 0.40 -4.00
N LEU A 259 17.02 0.80 -5.19
CA LEU A 259 16.15 1.38 -6.22
C LEU A 259 15.96 0.43 -7.39
N VAL A 260 14.72 0.33 -7.85
CA VAL A 260 14.33 -0.36 -9.09
C VAL A 260 13.60 0.62 -9.99
N VAL A 261 14.06 0.73 -11.24
CA VAL A 261 13.37 1.50 -12.29
C VAL A 261 12.73 0.53 -13.26
N VAL A 262 11.42 0.65 -13.49
CA VAL A 262 10.64 -0.18 -14.41
C VAL A 262 10.54 0.54 -15.76
N PRO A 263 11.20 0.06 -16.83
CA PRO A 263 11.28 0.76 -18.10
C PRO A 263 9.91 0.93 -18.78
N GLY A 264 9.66 2.09 -19.40
CA GLY A 264 8.46 2.38 -20.21
C GLY A 264 7.16 2.49 -19.40
N HIS A 265 7.25 2.57 -18.09
CA HIS A 265 6.07 2.70 -17.22
C HIS A 265 6.01 4.07 -16.54
N ARG A 266 4.78 4.55 -16.36
CA ARG A 266 4.45 5.77 -15.64
C ARG A 266 4.01 5.42 -14.21
N HIS A 267 3.43 6.39 -13.50
CA HIS A 267 3.01 6.29 -12.09
C HIS A 267 2.10 5.08 -11.73
N ALA A 268 1.47 4.41 -12.67
CA ALA A 268 0.61 3.24 -12.43
C ALA A 268 1.37 1.89 -12.40
N VAL A 269 2.66 1.89 -12.12
CA VAL A 269 3.55 0.70 -12.13
C VAL A 269 2.95 -0.48 -11.42
N LEU A 270 2.37 -0.28 -10.23
CA LEU A 270 1.75 -1.35 -9.43
C LEU A 270 0.69 -2.14 -10.21
N VAL A 271 -0.04 -1.48 -11.12
CA VAL A 271 -1.14 -2.09 -11.89
C VAL A 271 -0.69 -2.49 -13.29
N THR A 272 0.08 -1.62 -13.97
CA THR A 272 0.48 -1.83 -15.38
C THR A 272 1.68 -2.74 -15.54
N ALA A 273 2.51 -2.86 -14.51
CA ALA A 273 3.71 -3.70 -14.48
C ALA A 273 3.71 -4.69 -13.30
N ARG A 274 2.52 -5.13 -12.85
CA ARG A 274 2.36 -5.95 -11.65
C ARG A 274 3.31 -7.15 -11.56
N ASP A 275 3.54 -7.84 -12.66
CA ASP A 275 4.43 -9.00 -12.68
C ASP A 275 5.91 -8.61 -12.54
N GLN A 276 6.30 -7.43 -13.05
CA GLN A 276 7.64 -6.90 -12.83
C GLN A 276 7.83 -6.47 -11.37
N VAL A 277 6.82 -5.77 -10.80
CA VAL A 277 6.83 -5.38 -9.38
C VAL A 277 6.91 -6.63 -8.49
N ARG A 278 6.11 -7.66 -8.78
CA ARG A 278 6.14 -8.92 -8.03
C ARG A 278 7.52 -9.59 -8.06
N ARG A 279 8.16 -9.66 -9.23
CA ARG A 279 9.50 -10.24 -9.39
C ARG A 279 10.60 -9.46 -8.63
N GLN A 280 10.36 -8.20 -8.31
CA GLN A 280 11.29 -7.42 -7.48
C GLN A 280 10.96 -7.57 -5.99
N VAL A 281 9.70 -7.45 -5.62
CA VAL A 281 9.27 -7.40 -4.22
C VAL A 281 9.44 -8.74 -3.50
N LEU A 282 9.00 -9.85 -4.10
CA LEU A 282 9.01 -11.15 -3.39
C LEU A 282 10.43 -11.64 -3.06
N PRO A 283 11.40 -11.66 -3.99
CA PRO A 283 12.77 -12.06 -3.65
C PRO A 283 13.44 -11.07 -2.69
N TRP A 284 13.10 -9.77 -2.78
CA TRP A 284 13.64 -8.78 -1.87
C TRP A 284 13.14 -9.02 -0.44
N LEU A 285 11.84 -9.21 -0.24
CA LEU A 285 11.28 -9.55 1.07
C LEU A 285 11.83 -10.87 1.62
N ALA A 286 12.06 -11.86 0.76
CA ALA A 286 12.68 -13.14 1.17
C ALA A 286 14.06 -12.94 1.80
N ARG A 287 14.89 -12.03 1.25
CA ARG A 287 16.18 -11.69 1.85
C ARG A 287 16.00 -11.04 3.23
N GLN A 288 15.05 -10.12 3.37
CA GLN A 288 14.81 -9.44 4.65
C GLN A 288 14.39 -10.43 5.76
N LEU A 289 13.59 -11.44 5.43
CA LEU A 289 13.19 -12.46 6.40
C LEU A 289 14.35 -13.37 6.80
N ALA A 290 15.22 -13.74 5.87
CA ALA A 290 16.40 -14.55 6.15
C ALA A 290 17.34 -13.83 7.13
N ASP A 291 17.54 -12.53 6.96
CA ASP A 291 18.42 -11.71 7.81
C ASP A 291 17.87 -11.54 9.24
N THR A 292 16.54 -11.63 9.42
CA THR A 292 15.89 -11.51 10.75
C THR A 292 15.68 -12.86 11.46
N GLY A 293 16.08 -13.98 10.85
CA GLY A 293 15.84 -15.32 11.39
C GLY A 293 14.37 -15.75 11.38
N GLN A 294 13.53 -15.03 10.65
CA GLN A 294 12.13 -15.41 10.45
C GLN A 294 12.02 -16.57 9.45
N PRO A 295 10.93 -17.37 9.48
CA PRO A 295 10.79 -18.51 8.59
C PRO A 295 10.89 -18.06 7.13
N ALA A 296 11.73 -18.78 6.36
CA ALA A 296 11.95 -18.50 4.94
C ALA A 296 10.65 -18.50 4.15
N LEU A 297 10.58 -17.60 3.14
CA LEU A 297 9.48 -17.61 2.17
C LEU A 297 9.49 -18.92 1.38
N ARG A 298 8.33 -19.36 0.98
CA ARG A 298 8.18 -20.46 0.03
C ARG A 298 8.45 -19.96 -1.37
N GLY A 299 9.27 -20.69 -2.11
CA GLY A 299 9.55 -20.44 -3.52
C GLY A 299 8.38 -20.80 -4.43
#